data_8719714bb15335a445de077ff5f2a065
#
_entry.id   8719714bb15335a445de077ff5f2a065
#
_cell.length_a   1.000
_cell.length_b   1.000
_cell.length_c   1.000
_cell.angle_alpha   90.00
_cell.angle_beta   90.00
_cell.angle_gamma   90.00
#
_symmetry.space_group_name_H-M   'P 1'
#
loop_
_entity.id
_entity.type
_entity.pdbx_description
1 polymer ?
#
loop_
_entity_poly.entity_id
_entity_poly.type
_entity_poly.pdbx_seq_one_letter_code
_entity_poly.pdbx_strand_id
1 'polypeptide(L)'
;MGGMGSFFAPVAQGTVMRKAQPMFTRSANEQRIIHREKVAKVVTPGSGAFTILKSIALNPGMALSFPWLSNEAAGYETYRFNRLRFVWVPSVGTGIAGNLIMGPDYDAADPSPASETALSAYTDVIEANLWIPFAVECEPDLLNGETRRKYIRNGALAANQDVKTYDSGNFFAACSDDAAANTGKLWVEYDVTLYNPHVPPGGFFQTGALVSAGGTIAAATPFGAVPVSTGAPALSAAGVAVLTFSGMVIGEEYALTLSVVGTVITVLNTTGAAVGRVNKTAETSIINAGATAALSFETFTA
;
A
#
# COMPACT_ATOMS: atom_id res chain seq x y z
N MET A 1 45.90 -32.26 -27.73
CA MET A 1 45.78 -30.87 -27.28
C MET A 1 44.47 -30.76 -26.53
N GLY A 2 44.54 -30.74 -25.21
CA GLY A 2 43.34 -30.55 -24.37
C GLY A 2 42.97 -29.08 -24.30
N GLY A 3 41.80 -28.74 -24.78
CA GLY A 3 41.26 -27.40 -24.66
C GLY A 3 40.99 -27.08 -23.18
N MET A 4 41.63 -26.09 -22.62
CA MET A 4 41.27 -25.55 -21.31
C MET A 4 39.96 -24.83 -21.45
N GLY A 5 38.90 -25.46 -20.92
CA GLY A 5 37.63 -24.79 -20.72
C GLY A 5 37.81 -23.68 -19.68
N SER A 6 37.49 -22.45 -20.03
CA SER A 6 37.44 -21.37 -19.05
C SER A 6 36.23 -21.55 -18.16
N PHE A 7 36.49 -21.79 -16.87
CA PHE A 7 35.45 -21.81 -15.85
C PHE A 7 35.25 -20.39 -15.33
N PHE A 8 34.07 -19.82 -15.53
CA PHE A 8 33.69 -18.59 -14.88
C PHE A 8 33.02 -18.92 -13.53
N ALA A 9 33.58 -18.45 -12.44
CA ALA A 9 32.89 -18.49 -11.17
C ALA A 9 31.65 -17.58 -11.22
N PRO A 10 30.49 -18.01 -10.71
CA PRO A 10 29.33 -17.15 -10.63
C PRO A 10 29.65 -15.95 -9.74
N VAL A 11 29.55 -14.75 -10.32
CA VAL A 11 29.79 -13.50 -9.60
C VAL A 11 28.46 -12.84 -9.34
N ALA A 12 28.14 -12.56 -8.08
CA ALA A 12 26.99 -11.76 -7.72
C ALA A 12 27.19 -10.34 -8.24
N GLN A 13 26.34 -9.90 -9.16
CA GLN A 13 26.34 -8.52 -9.64
C GLN A 13 25.49 -7.66 -8.69
N GLY A 14 26.15 -6.69 -8.03
CA GLY A 14 25.43 -5.69 -7.23
C GLY A 14 24.67 -4.73 -8.15
N THR A 15 23.37 -4.61 -7.94
CA THR A 15 22.54 -3.65 -8.66
C THR A 15 22.38 -2.37 -7.84
N VAL A 16 22.79 -1.23 -8.41
CA VAL A 16 22.60 0.07 -7.79
C VAL A 16 21.29 0.68 -8.31
N MET A 17 20.30 0.75 -7.44
CA MET A 17 19.04 1.45 -7.73
C MET A 17 19.16 2.90 -7.28
N ARG A 18 19.19 3.83 -8.23
CA ARG A 18 19.19 5.26 -7.93
C ARG A 18 17.74 5.75 -7.78
N LYS A 19 17.52 6.70 -6.86
CA LYS A 19 16.23 7.42 -6.79
C LYS A 19 15.97 8.10 -8.13
N ALA A 20 14.84 7.79 -8.75
CA ALA A 20 14.37 8.50 -9.93
C ALA A 20 13.52 9.70 -9.48
N GLN A 21 13.61 10.81 -10.17
CA GLN A 21 12.64 11.88 -10.06
C GLN A 21 11.47 11.57 -11.00
N PRO A 22 10.22 11.78 -10.57
CA PRO A 22 9.08 11.59 -11.43
C PRO A 22 9.09 12.61 -12.57
N MET A 23 8.80 12.14 -13.77
CA MET A 23 8.61 12.99 -14.95
C MET A 23 7.12 13.11 -15.23
N PHE A 24 6.65 14.35 -15.37
CA PHE A 24 5.26 14.68 -15.61
C PHE A 24 5.09 15.33 -16.98
N THR A 25 4.09 14.88 -17.74
CA THR A 25 3.60 15.56 -18.92
C THR A 25 2.11 15.78 -18.74
N ARG A 26 1.65 17.03 -18.76
CA ARG A 26 0.26 17.40 -18.53
C ARG A 26 -0.37 17.96 -19.80
N SER A 27 -1.62 17.60 -20.01
CA SER A 27 -2.55 18.16 -20.99
C SER A 27 -3.86 18.52 -20.27
N ALA A 28 -4.84 19.06 -20.96
CA ALA A 28 -6.07 19.56 -20.32
C ALA A 28 -6.80 18.52 -19.45
N ASN A 29 -6.88 17.27 -19.92
CA ASN A 29 -7.66 16.21 -19.27
C ASN A 29 -6.84 14.97 -18.92
N GLU A 30 -5.51 15.05 -19.06
CA GLU A 30 -4.64 13.89 -18.80
C GLU A 30 -3.30 14.31 -18.22
N GLN A 31 -2.72 13.41 -17.43
CA GLN A 31 -1.37 13.52 -16.91
C GLN A 31 -0.62 12.20 -17.15
N ARG A 32 0.49 12.25 -17.87
CA ARG A 32 1.42 11.14 -18.01
C ARG A 32 2.51 11.24 -16.97
N ILE A 33 2.78 10.13 -16.29
CA ILE A 33 3.78 10.01 -15.23
C ILE A 33 4.72 8.87 -15.56
N ILE A 34 6.02 9.18 -15.62
CA ILE A 34 7.07 8.18 -15.75
C ILE A 34 7.89 8.21 -14.47
N HIS A 35 7.90 7.11 -13.74
CA HIS A 35 8.62 7.03 -12.48
C HIS A 35 9.02 5.60 -12.13
N ARG A 36 9.81 5.48 -11.06
CA ARG A 36 10.22 4.23 -10.44
C ARG A 36 10.15 4.36 -8.93
N GLU A 37 9.51 3.40 -8.29
CA GLU A 37 9.37 3.37 -6.83
C GLU A 37 9.63 1.99 -6.25
N LYS A 38 9.92 1.94 -4.95
CA LYS A 38 10.08 0.68 -4.24
C LYS A 38 8.72 0.22 -3.71
N VAL A 39 8.28 -0.95 -4.17
CA VAL A 39 7.02 -1.57 -3.70
C VAL A 39 7.19 -2.12 -2.29
N ALA A 40 8.21 -2.98 -2.09
CA ALA A 40 8.37 -3.66 -0.82
C ALA A 40 9.79 -4.15 -0.57
N LYS A 41 10.12 -4.37 0.71
CA LYS A 41 11.12 -5.37 1.11
C LYS A 41 10.42 -6.73 1.12
N VAL A 42 11.01 -7.72 0.48
CA VAL A 42 10.50 -9.08 0.41
C VAL A 42 11.43 -9.98 1.21
N VAL A 43 10.84 -10.88 1.99
CA VAL A 43 11.58 -11.88 2.78
C VAL A 43 10.98 -13.24 2.45
N THR A 44 11.82 -14.20 2.06
CA THR A 44 11.40 -15.58 1.82
C THR A 44 11.26 -16.34 3.13
N PRO A 45 10.37 -17.34 3.23
CA PRO A 45 10.12 -18.05 4.48
C PRO A 45 11.22 -19.03 4.87
N GLY A 46 12.04 -19.52 3.93
CA GLY A 46 13.03 -20.55 4.17
C GLY A 46 12.44 -21.96 4.34
N SER A 47 11.28 -22.19 3.76
CA SER A 47 10.54 -23.46 3.90
C SER A 47 10.85 -24.47 2.80
N GLY A 48 11.44 -24.05 1.71
CA GLY A 48 11.63 -24.83 0.48
C GLY A 48 10.35 -25.04 -0.32
N ALA A 49 9.19 -24.70 0.24
CA ALA A 49 7.90 -24.88 -0.44
C ALA A 49 7.56 -23.65 -1.30
N PHE A 50 6.82 -23.87 -2.39
CA PHE A 50 6.26 -22.77 -3.16
C PHE A 50 5.43 -21.85 -2.27
N THR A 51 5.81 -20.59 -2.23
CA THR A 51 5.15 -19.57 -1.39
C THR A 51 5.00 -18.26 -2.14
N ILE A 52 3.78 -17.75 -2.21
CA ILE A 52 3.53 -16.41 -2.75
C ILE A 52 3.98 -15.36 -1.73
N LEU A 53 5.01 -14.61 -2.09
CA LEU A 53 5.59 -13.55 -1.26
C LEU A 53 4.84 -12.23 -1.41
N LYS A 54 4.35 -11.95 -2.62
CA LYS A 54 3.55 -10.77 -2.95
C LYS A 54 2.50 -11.12 -4.00
N SER A 55 1.30 -10.62 -3.75
CA SER A 55 0.20 -10.53 -4.70
C SER A 55 -0.17 -9.05 -4.80
N ILE A 56 -0.04 -8.46 -5.97
CA ILE A 56 -0.11 -7.02 -6.22
C ILE A 56 -1.18 -6.75 -7.25
N ALA A 57 -2.25 -6.05 -6.87
CA ALA A 57 -3.25 -5.61 -7.84
C ALA A 57 -2.67 -4.51 -8.75
N LEU A 58 -2.80 -4.67 -10.06
CA LEU A 58 -2.27 -3.73 -11.05
C LEU A 58 -3.25 -2.57 -11.26
N ASN A 59 -3.34 -1.70 -10.26
CA ASN A 59 -4.14 -0.47 -10.28
C ASN A 59 -3.35 0.66 -9.62
N PRO A 60 -3.12 1.78 -10.30
CA PRO A 60 -2.28 2.88 -9.80
C PRO A 60 -2.80 3.52 -8.51
N GLY A 61 -4.09 3.40 -8.19
CA GLY A 61 -4.66 3.92 -6.94
C GLY A 61 -4.43 3.03 -5.71
N MET A 62 -3.85 1.83 -5.88
CA MET A 62 -3.60 0.91 -4.78
C MET A 62 -2.25 1.20 -4.11
N ALA A 63 -2.25 1.74 -2.90
CA ALA A 63 -1.04 2.13 -2.18
C ALA A 63 -0.10 0.95 -1.84
N LEU A 64 -0.63 -0.27 -1.70
CA LEU A 64 0.19 -1.47 -1.50
C LEU A 64 0.97 -1.87 -2.75
N SER A 65 0.48 -1.48 -3.92
CA SER A 65 1.09 -1.78 -5.23
C SER A 65 1.98 -0.64 -5.70
N PHE A 66 1.50 0.59 -5.53
CA PHE A 66 2.14 1.81 -5.99
C PHE A 66 2.15 2.87 -4.87
N PRO A 67 3.07 2.77 -3.90
CA PRO A 67 3.07 3.60 -2.69
C PRO A 67 3.09 5.11 -2.92
N TRP A 68 3.81 5.57 -3.94
CA TRP A 68 3.85 6.98 -4.29
C TRP A 68 2.79 7.34 -5.35
N LEU A 69 2.67 6.53 -6.42
CA LEU A 69 1.75 6.82 -7.52
C LEU A 69 0.30 6.88 -7.06
N SER A 70 -0.09 6.12 -6.03
CA SER A 70 -1.46 6.09 -5.54
C SER A 70 -1.96 7.47 -5.06
N ASN A 71 -1.08 8.30 -4.53
CA ASN A 71 -1.42 9.65 -4.12
C ASN A 71 -1.71 10.55 -5.33
N GLU A 72 -0.92 10.42 -6.39
CA GLU A 72 -1.15 11.17 -7.64
C GLU A 72 -2.41 10.67 -8.37
N ALA A 73 -2.59 9.35 -8.41
CA ALA A 73 -3.72 8.69 -9.08
C ALA A 73 -5.07 9.01 -8.43
N ALA A 74 -5.11 9.26 -7.12
CA ALA A 74 -6.33 9.58 -6.39
C ALA A 74 -7.10 10.79 -6.96
N GLY A 75 -6.44 11.69 -7.66
CA GLY A 75 -7.05 12.86 -8.31
C GLY A 75 -7.60 12.60 -9.73
N TYR A 76 -7.67 11.34 -10.18
CA TYR A 76 -8.09 10.98 -11.54
C TYR A 76 -9.07 9.80 -11.53
N GLU A 77 -9.93 9.71 -12.54
CA GLU A 77 -10.95 8.65 -12.64
C GLU A 77 -10.44 7.37 -13.29
N THR A 78 -9.66 7.53 -14.38
CA THR A 78 -9.23 6.39 -15.20
C THR A 78 -7.73 6.46 -15.51
N TYR A 79 -7.18 5.31 -15.84
CA TYR A 79 -5.76 5.19 -16.18
C TYR A 79 -5.51 4.26 -17.37
N ARG A 80 -4.28 4.34 -17.89
CA ARG A 80 -3.71 3.43 -18.85
C ARG A 80 -2.22 3.25 -18.56
N PHE A 81 -1.76 2.02 -18.44
CA PHE A 81 -0.32 1.74 -18.44
C PHE A 81 0.21 1.76 -19.88
N ASN A 82 1.16 2.64 -20.14
CA ASN A 82 1.94 2.64 -21.40
C ASN A 82 3.13 1.69 -21.30
N ARG A 83 3.63 1.50 -20.08
CA ARG A 83 4.68 0.56 -19.70
C ARG A 83 4.57 0.24 -18.23
N LEU A 84 4.78 -1.02 -17.88
CA LEU A 84 4.84 -1.49 -16.50
C LEU A 84 5.90 -2.59 -16.40
N ARG A 85 6.81 -2.45 -15.42
CA ARG A 85 7.92 -3.36 -15.22
C ARG A 85 8.20 -3.53 -13.75
N PHE A 86 8.34 -4.77 -13.31
CA PHE A 86 8.76 -5.09 -11.95
C PHE A 86 10.23 -5.53 -11.93
N VAL A 87 10.99 -5.06 -10.95
CA VAL A 87 12.43 -5.30 -10.86
C VAL A 87 12.76 -5.91 -9.51
N TRP A 88 13.39 -7.07 -9.55
CA TRP A 88 13.94 -7.72 -8.37
C TRP A 88 15.38 -7.25 -8.14
N VAL A 89 15.65 -6.81 -6.90
CA VAL A 89 16.99 -6.43 -6.44
C VAL A 89 17.33 -7.28 -5.23
N PRO A 90 18.15 -8.32 -5.38
CA PRO A 90 18.54 -9.20 -4.29
C PRO A 90 19.38 -8.47 -3.25
N SER A 91 19.30 -8.93 -2.02
CA SER A 91 20.19 -8.50 -0.92
C SER A 91 20.97 -9.70 -0.35
N VAL A 92 21.21 -10.70 -1.18
CA VAL A 92 21.89 -11.96 -0.83
C VAL A 92 22.99 -12.27 -1.83
N GLY A 93 23.93 -13.10 -1.42
CA GLY A 93 25.05 -13.56 -2.27
C GLY A 93 24.75 -14.85 -3.03
N THR A 94 25.66 -15.26 -3.89
CA THR A 94 25.55 -16.41 -4.81
C THR A 94 25.50 -17.78 -4.12
N GLY A 95 25.83 -17.85 -2.85
CA GLY A 95 25.79 -19.12 -2.07
C GLY A 95 24.41 -19.47 -1.51
N ILE A 96 23.39 -18.70 -1.85
CA ILE A 96 22.04 -18.89 -1.34
C ILE A 96 21.22 -19.75 -2.32
N ALA A 97 20.59 -20.81 -1.78
CA ALA A 97 19.65 -21.64 -2.52
C ALA A 97 18.28 -20.99 -2.60
N GLY A 98 17.53 -21.33 -3.63
CA GLY A 98 16.16 -20.91 -3.87
C GLY A 98 15.99 -20.10 -5.13
N ASN A 99 14.77 -20.14 -5.63
CA ASN A 99 14.34 -19.46 -6.84
C ASN A 99 13.29 -18.41 -6.52
N LEU A 100 13.27 -17.35 -7.33
CA LEU A 100 12.20 -16.36 -7.35
C LEU A 100 11.52 -16.41 -8.71
N ILE A 101 10.20 -16.52 -8.68
CA ILE A 101 9.34 -16.54 -9.84
C ILE A 101 8.49 -15.30 -9.79
N MET A 102 8.50 -14.50 -10.85
CA MET A 102 7.69 -13.29 -10.94
C MET A 102 6.96 -13.23 -12.27
N GLY A 103 5.72 -12.77 -12.25
CA GLY A 103 4.96 -12.55 -13.48
C GLY A 103 3.57 -11.98 -13.25
N PRO A 104 2.98 -11.38 -14.29
CA PRO A 104 1.62 -10.90 -14.28
C PRO A 104 0.63 -12.04 -14.56
N ASP A 105 -0.56 -11.89 -13.97
CA ASP A 105 -1.78 -12.50 -14.42
C ASP A 105 -2.67 -11.39 -14.97
N TYR A 106 -2.98 -11.43 -16.24
CA TYR A 106 -3.74 -10.37 -16.90
C TYR A 106 -5.26 -10.48 -16.66
N ASP A 107 -5.71 -11.54 -16.00
CA ASP A 107 -7.09 -11.63 -15.49
C ASP A 107 -7.14 -11.26 -13.99
N ALA A 108 -7.64 -10.07 -13.71
CA ALA A 108 -7.73 -9.58 -12.33
C ALA A 108 -8.69 -10.39 -11.44
N ALA A 109 -9.58 -11.20 -12.03
CA ALA A 109 -10.56 -11.99 -11.29
C ALA A 109 -10.07 -13.42 -11.00
N ASP A 110 -8.95 -13.84 -11.58
CA ASP A 110 -8.43 -15.18 -11.36
C ASP A 110 -7.87 -15.34 -9.93
N PRO A 111 -8.01 -16.52 -9.35
CA PRO A 111 -7.42 -16.81 -8.06
C PRO A 111 -5.89 -16.86 -8.16
N SER A 112 -5.23 -16.58 -7.04
CA SER A 112 -3.77 -16.70 -6.96
C SER A 112 -3.30 -18.11 -7.34
N PRO A 113 -2.14 -18.25 -8.04
CA PRO A 113 -1.62 -19.55 -8.46
C PRO A 113 -1.33 -20.44 -7.26
N ALA A 114 -1.79 -21.69 -7.33
CA ALA A 114 -1.67 -22.65 -6.23
C ALA A 114 -0.31 -23.38 -6.20
N SER A 115 0.47 -23.30 -7.28
CA SER A 115 1.75 -24.00 -7.41
C SER A 115 2.70 -23.24 -8.33
N GLU A 116 3.97 -23.61 -8.25
CA GLU A 116 5.04 -23.14 -9.14
C GLU A 116 4.70 -23.41 -10.61
N THR A 117 4.28 -24.64 -10.92
CA THR A 117 3.87 -25.01 -12.26
C THR A 117 2.71 -24.15 -12.79
N ALA A 118 1.76 -23.81 -11.92
CA ALA A 118 0.65 -22.95 -12.32
C ALA A 118 1.12 -21.53 -12.63
N LEU A 119 2.00 -20.96 -11.79
CA LEU A 119 2.55 -19.62 -12.02
C LEU A 119 3.45 -19.58 -13.26
N SER A 120 4.30 -20.60 -13.46
CA SER A 120 5.22 -20.68 -14.60
C SER A 120 4.51 -20.83 -15.96
N ALA A 121 3.23 -21.19 -15.96
CA ALA A 121 2.42 -21.28 -17.18
C ALA A 121 1.83 -19.94 -17.63
N TYR A 122 1.93 -18.89 -16.81
CA TYR A 122 1.42 -17.55 -17.17
C TYR A 122 2.31 -16.86 -18.22
N THR A 123 1.74 -15.94 -18.95
CA THR A 123 2.48 -15.12 -19.92
C THR A 123 3.41 -14.15 -19.18
N ASP A 124 4.59 -13.89 -19.75
CA ASP A 124 5.61 -12.96 -19.23
C ASP A 124 6.19 -13.32 -17.85
N VAL A 125 6.11 -14.59 -17.46
CA VAL A 125 6.71 -15.07 -16.23
C VAL A 125 8.21 -15.30 -16.39
N ILE A 126 8.99 -14.88 -15.42
CA ILE A 126 10.44 -15.14 -15.35
C ILE A 126 10.76 -15.79 -14.01
N GLU A 127 11.55 -16.84 -14.08
CA GLU A 127 12.14 -17.53 -12.94
C GLU A 127 13.66 -17.36 -12.95
N ALA A 128 14.23 -17.06 -11.79
CA ALA A 128 15.67 -17.00 -11.60
C ALA A 128 16.05 -17.30 -10.15
N ASN A 129 17.33 -17.67 -9.94
CA ASN A 129 17.83 -17.83 -8.57
C ASN A 129 17.66 -16.53 -7.77
N LEU A 130 17.40 -16.65 -6.48
CA LEU A 130 17.15 -15.52 -5.56
C LEU A 130 18.23 -14.42 -5.60
N TRP A 131 19.48 -14.78 -5.88
CA TRP A 131 20.62 -13.87 -5.93
C TRP A 131 20.81 -13.15 -7.28
N ILE A 132 20.04 -13.51 -8.31
CA ILE A 132 20.10 -12.86 -9.63
C ILE A 132 19.15 -11.67 -9.69
N PRO A 133 19.62 -10.45 -9.98
CA PRO A 133 18.72 -9.34 -10.28
C PRO A 133 18.10 -9.53 -11.66
N PHE A 134 16.80 -9.42 -11.75
CA PHE A 134 16.07 -9.51 -13.02
C PHE A 134 14.83 -8.63 -13.01
N ALA A 135 14.21 -8.49 -14.16
CA ALA A 135 13.01 -7.69 -14.30
C ALA A 135 12.00 -8.38 -15.23
N VAL A 136 10.73 -8.22 -14.88
CA VAL A 136 9.59 -8.68 -15.66
C VAL A 136 8.92 -7.47 -16.29
N GLU A 137 8.85 -7.43 -17.60
CA GLU A 137 8.08 -6.44 -18.37
C GLU A 137 6.67 -6.98 -18.57
N CYS A 138 5.65 -6.20 -18.24
CA CYS A 138 4.26 -6.56 -18.49
C CYS A 138 3.84 -6.01 -19.86
N GLU A 139 3.14 -6.83 -20.67
CA GLU A 139 2.71 -6.46 -22.01
C GLU A 139 1.60 -5.39 -21.95
N PRO A 140 1.82 -4.18 -22.51
CA PRO A 140 0.86 -3.08 -22.39
C PRO A 140 -0.51 -3.36 -23.01
N ASP A 141 -0.57 -4.11 -24.10
CA ASP A 141 -1.84 -4.43 -24.75
C ASP A 141 -2.67 -5.38 -23.89
N LEU A 142 -2.04 -6.32 -23.19
CA LEU A 142 -2.72 -7.23 -22.26
C LEU A 142 -3.16 -6.49 -20.98
N LEU A 143 -2.32 -5.59 -20.45
CA LEU A 143 -2.66 -4.77 -19.27
C LEU A 143 -3.91 -3.91 -19.48
N ASN A 144 -4.03 -3.33 -20.65
CA ASN A 144 -5.11 -2.39 -20.94
C ASN A 144 -6.36 -3.10 -21.51
N GLY A 145 -6.19 -4.26 -22.13
CA GLY A 145 -7.27 -5.02 -22.74
C GLY A 145 -8.04 -4.23 -23.82
N GLU A 146 -9.24 -4.66 -24.13
CA GLU A 146 -10.10 -4.03 -25.17
C GLU A 146 -10.57 -2.63 -24.77
N THR A 147 -10.75 -2.36 -23.50
CA THR A 147 -11.26 -1.07 -22.98
C THR A 147 -10.26 0.07 -23.09
N ARG A 148 -8.99 -0.23 -23.27
CA ARG A 148 -7.88 0.72 -23.34
C ARG A 148 -7.68 1.62 -22.13
N ARG A 149 -8.65 1.73 -21.23
CA ARG A 149 -8.62 2.50 -19.97
C ARG A 149 -9.41 1.76 -18.92
N LYS A 150 -8.91 1.78 -17.68
CA LYS A 150 -9.54 1.18 -16.52
C LYS A 150 -9.76 2.22 -15.45
N TYR A 151 -10.69 1.97 -14.53
CA TYR A 151 -10.98 2.89 -13.44
C TYR A 151 -9.97 2.76 -12.31
N ILE A 152 -9.64 3.89 -11.71
CA ILE A 152 -8.79 3.95 -10.53
C ILE A 152 -9.63 3.55 -9.30
N ARG A 153 -9.04 2.74 -8.40
CA ARG A 153 -9.58 2.42 -7.09
C ARG A 153 -8.50 2.53 -6.03
N ASN A 154 -8.87 2.94 -4.84
CA ASN A 154 -7.97 3.07 -3.69
C ASN A 154 -8.24 2.07 -2.56
N GLY A 155 -9.17 1.14 -2.76
CA GLY A 155 -9.57 0.16 -1.75
C GLY A 155 -10.32 -1.02 -2.34
N ALA A 156 -11.00 -1.76 -1.48
CA ALA A 156 -11.87 -2.87 -1.87
C ALA A 156 -13.04 -2.36 -2.72
N LEU A 157 -13.44 -3.16 -3.69
CA LEU A 157 -14.60 -2.88 -4.54
C LEU A 157 -15.90 -3.22 -3.80
N ALA A 158 -16.96 -2.50 -4.12
CA ALA A 158 -18.30 -2.86 -3.66
C ALA A 158 -18.77 -4.16 -4.35
N ALA A 159 -19.74 -4.85 -3.74
CA ALA A 159 -20.19 -6.16 -4.19
C ALA A 159 -20.76 -6.20 -5.64
N ASN A 160 -21.15 -5.04 -6.18
CA ASN A 160 -21.70 -4.89 -7.53
C ASN A 160 -20.71 -4.34 -8.55
N GLN A 161 -19.42 -4.27 -8.22
CA GLN A 161 -18.36 -3.78 -9.10
C GLN A 161 -17.50 -4.94 -9.57
N ASP A 162 -17.20 -4.96 -10.87
CA ASP A 162 -16.35 -5.97 -11.48
C ASP A 162 -14.87 -5.53 -11.42
N VAL A 163 -14.03 -6.34 -10.81
CA VAL A 163 -12.60 -6.08 -10.66
C VAL A 163 -11.88 -5.91 -12.01
N LYS A 164 -12.33 -6.59 -13.07
CA LYS A 164 -11.75 -6.49 -14.42
C LYS A 164 -11.90 -5.10 -15.04
N THR A 165 -12.89 -4.33 -14.58
CA THR A 165 -13.10 -2.93 -15.00
C THR A 165 -12.10 -1.98 -14.35
N TYR A 166 -11.59 -2.35 -13.18
CA TYR A 166 -10.69 -1.52 -12.38
C TYR A 166 -9.23 -1.93 -12.54
N ASP A 167 -8.90 -3.19 -12.38
CA ASP A 167 -7.53 -3.67 -12.35
C ASP A 167 -7.06 -4.21 -13.69
N SER A 168 -5.82 -3.92 -14.05
CA SER A 168 -5.17 -4.44 -15.25
C SER A 168 -4.71 -5.90 -15.10
N GLY A 169 -4.91 -6.48 -13.95
CA GLY A 169 -4.49 -7.82 -13.59
C GLY A 169 -3.92 -7.87 -12.18
N ASN A 170 -3.26 -8.97 -11.88
CA ASN A 170 -2.47 -9.16 -10.66
C ASN A 170 -1.01 -9.42 -11.02
N PHE A 171 -0.08 -9.03 -10.17
CA PHE A 171 1.33 -9.40 -10.30
C PHE A 171 1.73 -10.25 -9.12
N PHE A 172 2.34 -11.40 -9.39
CA PHE A 172 2.80 -12.33 -8.37
C PHE A 172 4.32 -12.33 -8.29
N ALA A 173 4.82 -12.39 -7.06
CA ALA A 173 6.20 -12.76 -6.76
C ALA A 173 6.15 -13.92 -5.77
N ALA A 174 6.69 -15.07 -6.16
CA ALA A 174 6.70 -16.29 -5.38
C ALA A 174 8.12 -16.84 -5.28
N CYS A 175 8.40 -17.62 -4.26
CA CYS A 175 9.66 -18.34 -4.11
C CYS A 175 9.44 -19.85 -4.00
N SER A 176 10.47 -20.59 -4.34
CA SER A 176 10.59 -22.05 -4.14
C SER A 176 12.03 -22.42 -3.79
N ASP A 177 12.22 -23.61 -3.23
CA ASP A 177 13.53 -24.20 -2.91
C ASP A 177 14.42 -23.35 -1.99
N ASP A 178 13.85 -22.41 -1.26
CA ASP A 178 14.57 -21.55 -0.32
C ASP A 178 14.86 -22.31 0.98
N ALA A 179 16.15 -22.53 1.27
CA ALA A 179 16.61 -23.25 2.47
C ALA A 179 16.70 -22.37 3.74
N ALA A 180 16.59 -21.05 3.59
CA ALA A 180 16.65 -20.08 4.68
C ALA A 180 15.93 -18.79 4.31
N ALA A 181 15.53 -18.01 5.30
CA ALA A 181 14.93 -16.71 5.08
C ALA A 181 15.92 -15.73 4.44
N ASN A 182 15.61 -15.30 3.24
CA ASN A 182 16.42 -14.41 2.43
C ASN A 182 15.70 -13.11 2.13
N THR A 183 16.43 -12.05 1.87
CA THR A 183 15.84 -10.74 1.64
C THR A 183 16.17 -10.17 0.28
N GLY A 184 15.23 -9.42 -0.28
CA GLY A 184 15.43 -8.60 -1.45
C GLY A 184 14.44 -7.44 -1.48
N LYS A 185 14.48 -6.68 -2.54
CA LYS A 185 13.63 -5.51 -2.74
C LYS A 185 12.93 -5.63 -4.07
N LEU A 186 11.61 -5.44 -4.04
CA LEU A 186 10.79 -5.34 -5.24
C LEU A 186 10.58 -3.86 -5.57
N TRP A 187 10.91 -3.50 -6.80
CA TRP A 187 10.70 -2.18 -7.38
C TRP A 187 9.73 -2.27 -8.53
N VAL A 188 9.05 -1.17 -8.82
CA VAL A 188 8.20 -1.01 -9.99
C VAL A 188 8.65 0.21 -10.79
N GLU A 189 8.72 0.06 -12.10
CA GLU A 189 8.96 1.11 -13.08
C GLU A 189 7.73 1.21 -13.95
N TYR A 190 7.23 2.39 -14.16
CA TYR A 190 6.02 2.60 -14.93
C TYR A 190 6.05 3.87 -15.77
N ASP A 191 5.30 3.81 -16.84
CA ASP A 191 4.83 4.91 -17.64
C ASP A 191 3.30 4.78 -17.69
N VAL A 192 2.61 5.65 -17.00
CA VAL A 192 1.15 5.63 -16.85
C VAL A 192 0.55 6.96 -17.27
N THR A 193 -0.57 6.90 -17.96
CA THR A 193 -1.39 8.09 -18.25
C THR A 193 -2.66 8.02 -17.43
N LEU A 194 -2.90 9.06 -16.66
CA LEU A 194 -4.08 9.28 -15.83
C LEU A 194 -5.02 10.24 -16.56
N TYR A 195 -6.33 9.98 -16.50
CA TYR A 195 -7.33 10.74 -17.25
C TYR A 195 -8.46 11.19 -16.35
N ASN A 196 -9.14 12.25 -16.80
CA ASN A 196 -10.32 12.81 -16.17
C ASN A 196 -10.04 13.22 -14.71
N PRO A 197 -9.34 14.36 -14.49
CA PRO A 197 -9.08 14.84 -13.16
C PRO A 197 -10.38 15.12 -12.40
N HIS A 198 -10.44 14.66 -11.16
CA HIS A 198 -11.57 14.90 -10.26
C HIS A 198 -11.09 15.14 -8.84
N VAL A 199 -11.98 15.59 -7.98
CA VAL A 199 -11.71 15.66 -6.55
C VAL A 199 -11.89 14.24 -5.97
N PRO A 200 -10.87 13.66 -5.30
CA PRO A 200 -10.98 12.32 -4.76
C PRO A 200 -12.18 12.20 -3.80
N PRO A 201 -12.83 11.03 -3.73
CA PRO A 201 -13.88 10.78 -2.75
C PRO A 201 -13.37 11.07 -1.32
N GLY A 202 -14.06 11.97 -0.62
CA GLY A 202 -13.60 12.50 0.68
C GLY A 202 -12.90 13.86 0.59
N GLY A 203 -12.64 14.37 -0.64
CA GLY A 203 -11.93 15.63 -0.86
C GLY A 203 -10.45 15.53 -0.50
N PHE A 204 -9.82 16.70 -0.32
CA PHE A 204 -8.42 16.78 0.18
C PHE A 204 -8.33 16.62 1.70
N PHE A 205 -9.48 16.54 2.39
CA PHE A 205 -9.57 16.41 3.82
C PHE A 205 -10.36 15.15 4.18
N GLN A 206 -9.76 14.29 4.97
CA GLN A 206 -10.46 13.16 5.58
C GLN A 206 -11.06 13.62 6.92
N THR A 207 -12.33 13.36 7.12
CA THR A 207 -13.01 13.62 8.40
C THR A 207 -13.62 12.35 8.93
N GLY A 208 -13.15 11.91 10.08
CA GLY A 208 -13.73 10.81 10.83
C GLY A 208 -14.34 11.31 12.14
N ALA A 209 -15.41 10.71 12.59
CA ALA A 209 -16.01 10.99 13.88
C ALA A 209 -16.26 9.69 14.63
N LEU A 210 -16.07 9.73 15.95
CA LEU A 210 -16.47 8.70 16.88
C LEU A 210 -17.52 9.29 17.81
N VAL A 211 -18.74 8.76 17.77
CA VAL A 211 -19.88 9.25 18.54
C VAL A 211 -20.36 8.15 19.48
N SER A 212 -20.76 8.50 20.68
CA SER A 212 -21.45 7.55 21.55
C SER A 212 -22.88 7.33 21.03
N ALA A 213 -23.20 6.10 20.67
CA ALA A 213 -24.55 5.72 20.22
C ALA A 213 -25.50 5.39 21.39
N GLY A 214 -25.04 5.47 22.61
CA GLY A 214 -25.81 5.23 23.81
C GLY A 214 -24.99 4.65 24.97
N GLY A 215 -25.61 4.58 26.13
CA GLY A 215 -25.00 4.12 27.37
C GLY A 215 -24.35 5.24 28.18
N THR A 216 -24.01 4.92 29.42
CA THR A 216 -23.41 5.88 30.35
C THR A 216 -21.95 6.11 29.98
N ILE A 217 -21.56 7.35 29.78
CA ILE A 217 -20.18 7.74 29.67
C ILE A 217 -19.54 7.70 31.04
N ALA A 218 -18.53 6.90 31.23
CA ALA A 218 -17.78 6.73 32.48
C ALA A 218 -16.27 6.78 32.22
N ALA A 219 -15.49 6.90 33.28
CA ALA A 219 -14.03 6.87 33.14
C ALA A 219 -13.51 5.58 32.46
N ALA A 220 -14.22 4.46 32.65
CA ALA A 220 -13.90 3.18 31.99
C ALA A 220 -14.43 3.06 30.54
N THR A 221 -15.38 3.89 30.14
CA THR A 221 -15.98 3.90 28.80
C THR A 221 -16.20 5.35 28.34
N PRO A 222 -15.13 6.09 28.06
CA PRO A 222 -15.19 7.54 27.79
C PRO A 222 -15.96 7.86 26.48
N PHE A 223 -16.16 6.89 25.61
CA PHE A 223 -16.94 7.02 24.37
C PHE A 223 -18.27 6.24 24.44
N GLY A 224 -18.75 5.91 25.65
CA GLY A 224 -19.96 5.11 25.87
C GLY A 224 -19.74 3.61 25.65
N ALA A 225 -20.78 2.82 25.91
CA ALA A 225 -20.72 1.37 25.79
C ALA A 225 -20.68 0.88 24.33
N VAL A 226 -21.20 1.68 23.40
CA VAL A 226 -21.25 1.35 21.97
C VAL A 226 -20.81 2.57 21.15
N PRO A 227 -19.50 2.80 20.98
CA PRO A 227 -19.05 3.88 20.13
C PRO A 227 -19.29 3.55 18.65
N VAL A 228 -19.77 4.51 17.88
CA VAL A 228 -19.96 4.41 16.43
C VAL A 228 -18.98 5.32 15.70
N SER A 229 -18.21 4.73 14.79
CA SER A 229 -17.30 5.46 13.92
C SER A 229 -17.98 5.77 12.59
N THR A 230 -17.80 6.99 12.11
CA THR A 230 -18.23 7.45 10.80
C THR A 230 -17.11 8.18 10.09
N GLY A 231 -17.03 8.04 8.76
CA GLY A 231 -16.02 8.73 7.95
C GLY A 231 -14.68 8.00 7.89
N ALA A 232 -13.67 8.72 7.40
CA ALA A 232 -12.28 8.27 7.31
C ALA A 232 -11.34 9.39 7.82
N PRO A 233 -10.30 9.10 8.61
CA PRO A 233 -9.93 7.76 9.08
C PRO A 233 -10.98 7.17 10.02
N ALA A 234 -11.10 5.84 10.02
CA ALA A 234 -11.99 5.17 10.97
C ALA A 234 -11.40 5.22 12.37
N LEU A 235 -12.25 5.52 13.35
CA LEU A 235 -11.87 5.62 14.75
C LEU A 235 -12.50 4.47 15.54
N SER A 236 -11.73 3.88 16.42
CA SER A 236 -12.25 2.91 17.40
C SER A 236 -11.67 3.20 18.78
N ALA A 237 -12.41 2.90 19.81
CA ALA A 237 -11.99 3.02 21.20
C ALA A 237 -11.97 1.64 21.85
N ALA A 238 -10.88 1.29 22.51
CA ALA A 238 -10.73 0.06 23.27
C ALA A 238 -10.42 0.39 24.74
N GLY A 239 -11.29 -0.03 25.64
CA GLY A 239 -11.11 0.17 27.08
C GLY A 239 -11.00 1.63 27.51
N VAL A 240 -10.22 1.87 28.55
CA VAL A 240 -10.17 3.15 29.28
C VAL A 240 -9.32 4.22 28.60
N ALA A 241 -8.45 3.88 27.65
CA ALA A 241 -7.36 4.79 27.32
C ALA A 241 -6.86 4.78 25.89
N VAL A 242 -7.38 3.98 24.98
CA VAL A 242 -6.80 3.87 23.63
C VAL A 242 -7.81 4.27 22.57
N LEU A 243 -7.52 5.36 21.88
CA LEU A 243 -8.19 5.74 20.66
C LEU A 243 -7.33 5.28 19.47
N THR A 244 -7.89 4.44 18.63
CA THR A 244 -7.20 3.89 17.45
C THR A 244 -7.73 4.54 16.19
N PHE A 245 -6.80 5.02 15.37
CA PHE A 245 -7.06 5.54 14.03
C PHE A 245 -6.64 4.51 13.00
N SER A 246 -7.53 4.16 12.09
CA SER A 246 -7.21 3.27 10.98
C SER A 246 -7.54 3.91 9.64
N GLY A 247 -6.63 3.75 8.68
CA GLY A 247 -6.77 4.35 7.36
C GLY A 247 -6.19 5.76 7.25
N MET A 248 -5.29 6.14 8.16
CA MET A 248 -4.53 7.39 8.04
C MET A 248 -3.51 7.29 6.89
N VAL A 249 -3.33 8.40 6.18
CA VAL A 249 -2.35 8.51 5.10
C VAL A 249 -1.02 8.97 5.68
N ILE A 250 0.06 8.26 5.36
CA ILE A 250 1.40 8.58 5.87
C ILE A 250 1.87 9.93 5.33
N GLY A 251 2.28 10.82 6.23
CA GLY A 251 2.77 12.15 5.90
C GLY A 251 1.71 13.24 5.94
N GLU A 252 0.43 12.88 6.12
CA GLU A 252 -0.65 13.84 6.30
C GLU A 252 -0.78 14.29 7.76
N GLU A 253 -1.22 15.51 7.95
CA GLU A 253 -1.50 16.09 9.27
C GLU A 253 -2.99 15.98 9.58
N TYR A 254 -3.31 15.45 10.76
CA TYR A 254 -4.67 15.29 11.25
C TYR A 254 -4.93 16.10 12.51
N ALA A 255 -6.09 16.71 12.57
CA ALA A 255 -6.56 17.40 13.76
C ALA A 255 -7.62 16.55 14.48
N LEU A 256 -7.39 16.27 15.75
CA LEU A 256 -8.36 15.61 16.60
C LEU A 256 -9.03 16.67 17.50
N THR A 257 -10.34 16.75 17.43
CA THR A 257 -11.14 17.55 18.34
C THR A 257 -11.93 16.61 19.25
N LEU A 258 -11.65 16.64 20.54
CA LEU A 258 -12.41 15.89 21.54
C LEU A 258 -13.36 16.85 22.26
N SER A 259 -14.67 16.64 22.10
CA SER A 259 -15.71 17.41 22.79
C SER A 259 -16.42 16.49 23.77
N VAL A 260 -16.48 16.90 25.03
CA VAL A 260 -17.18 16.19 26.10
C VAL A 260 -18.23 17.11 26.68
N VAL A 261 -19.46 16.61 26.77
CA VAL A 261 -20.59 17.28 27.41
C VAL A 261 -21.09 16.41 28.55
N GLY A 262 -21.19 16.95 29.72
CA GLY A 262 -21.62 16.21 30.91
C GLY A 262 -22.21 17.12 31.99
N THR A 263 -22.68 16.51 33.09
CA THR A 263 -23.29 17.28 34.19
C THR A 263 -22.28 18.11 34.96
N VAL A 264 -21.07 17.55 35.18
CA VAL A 264 -19.91 18.24 35.77
C VAL A 264 -18.65 17.58 35.20
N ILE A 265 -17.79 18.36 34.55
CA ILE A 265 -16.50 17.93 34.06
C ILE A 265 -15.42 18.54 34.99
N THR A 266 -14.71 17.67 35.71
CA THR A 266 -13.66 18.12 36.64
C THR A 266 -12.29 18.23 36.00
N VAL A 267 -11.97 17.30 35.11
CA VAL A 267 -10.72 17.28 34.36
C VAL A 267 -10.92 16.61 33.00
N LEU A 268 -10.49 17.24 31.94
CA LEU A 268 -10.23 16.62 30.65
C LEU A 268 -8.72 16.71 30.41
N ASN A 269 -8.02 15.62 30.57
CA ASN A 269 -6.59 15.57 30.36
C ASN A 269 -6.28 14.56 29.27
N THR A 270 -5.83 15.04 28.14
CA THR A 270 -5.36 14.24 27.01
C THR A 270 -3.83 14.15 27.06
N THR A 271 -3.29 13.42 28.04
CA THR A 271 -1.88 13.05 28.06
C THR A 271 -1.71 11.82 27.15
N GLY A 272 -1.56 12.03 25.88
CA GLY A 272 -1.29 10.98 24.92
C GLY A 272 0.20 10.88 24.62
N ALA A 273 0.82 9.75 25.00
CA ALA A 273 2.00 9.31 24.27
C ALA A 273 1.51 8.72 22.96
N ALA A 274 1.94 9.25 21.82
CA ALA A 274 1.70 8.62 20.54
C ALA A 274 2.35 7.24 20.56
N VAL A 275 1.53 6.18 20.44
CA VAL A 275 2.04 4.82 20.34
C VAL A 275 2.02 4.42 18.87
N GLY A 276 3.18 4.13 18.31
CA GLY A 276 3.31 3.72 16.93
C GLY A 276 3.97 4.78 16.04
N ARG A 277 3.44 4.97 14.83
CA ARG A 277 4.04 5.82 13.79
C ARG A 277 3.45 7.24 13.72
N VAL A 278 2.70 7.65 14.72
CA VAL A 278 2.05 8.96 14.76
C VAL A 278 2.85 9.89 15.64
N ASN A 279 3.23 11.04 15.10
CA ASN A 279 3.93 12.10 15.85
C ASN A 279 2.94 13.20 16.23
N LYS A 280 2.83 13.49 17.53
CA LYS A 280 2.03 14.59 18.03
C LYS A 280 2.77 15.90 17.75
N THR A 281 2.13 16.83 17.03
CA THR A 281 2.73 18.10 16.63
C THR A 281 2.29 19.27 17.50
N ALA A 282 1.06 19.26 18.00
CA ALA A 282 0.56 20.28 18.91
C ALA A 282 -0.57 19.75 19.82
N GLU A 283 -0.76 20.40 20.96
CA GLU A 283 -1.86 20.11 21.90
C GLU A 283 -2.40 21.42 22.48
N THR A 284 -3.72 21.54 22.53
CA THR A 284 -4.41 22.61 23.24
C THR A 284 -5.61 22.03 23.95
N SER A 285 -5.68 22.18 25.27
CA SER A 285 -6.83 21.75 26.08
C SER A 285 -7.46 22.97 26.75
N ILE A 286 -8.77 23.12 26.57
CA ILE A 286 -9.56 24.14 27.23
C ILE A 286 -10.45 23.42 28.24
N ILE A 287 -10.17 23.64 29.53
CA ILE A 287 -10.91 23.07 30.64
C ILE A 287 -11.41 24.17 31.52
N ASN A 288 -12.73 24.27 31.69
CA ASN A 288 -13.34 25.04 32.76
C ASN A 288 -13.81 24.06 33.85
N ALA A 289 -13.16 24.08 35.01
CA ALA A 289 -13.58 23.27 36.15
C ALA A 289 -15.03 23.55 36.52
N GLY A 290 -15.86 22.51 36.61
CA GLY A 290 -17.29 22.64 36.84
C GLY A 290 -18.15 22.93 35.59
N ALA A 291 -17.55 23.00 34.41
CA ALA A 291 -18.29 23.22 33.18
C ALA A 291 -19.07 21.98 32.73
N THR A 292 -20.11 22.20 31.96
CA THR A 292 -20.92 21.13 31.33
C THR A 292 -20.36 20.69 29.98
N ALA A 293 -19.34 21.38 29.47
CA ALA A 293 -18.65 21.03 28.24
C ALA A 293 -17.14 21.34 28.33
N ALA A 294 -16.33 20.47 27.77
CA ALA A 294 -14.90 20.65 27.62
C ALA A 294 -14.46 20.28 26.20
N LEU A 295 -13.43 20.98 25.71
CA LEU A 295 -12.88 20.78 24.38
C LEU A 295 -11.36 20.56 24.49
N SER A 296 -10.85 19.54 23.82
CA SER A 296 -9.42 19.35 23.60
C SER A 296 -9.15 19.29 22.11
N PHE A 297 -8.05 19.86 21.71
CA PHE A 297 -7.59 19.89 20.32
C PHE A 297 -6.15 19.38 20.26
N GLU A 298 -5.89 18.44 19.39
CA GLU A 298 -4.57 17.85 19.15
C GLU A 298 -4.31 17.72 17.67
N THR A 299 -3.07 17.92 17.25
CA THR A 299 -2.63 17.66 15.88
C THR A 299 -1.59 16.55 15.85
N PHE A 300 -1.69 15.69 14.83
CA PHE A 300 -0.82 14.55 14.63
C PHE A 300 -0.35 14.50 13.19
N THR A 301 0.86 13.98 12.98
CA THR A 301 1.35 13.58 11.66
C THR A 301 1.41 12.06 11.60
N ALA A 302 0.77 11.45 10.60
CA ALA A 302 0.76 10.01 10.38
C ALA A 302 2.02 9.46 9.73
#